data_464b0fbf1de49ef0039112cafc2659aa
#
_entry.id   464b0fbf1de49ef0039112cafc2659aa
#
_cell.length_a   1.000
_cell.length_b   1.000
_cell.length_c   1.000
_cell.angle_alpha   90.00
_cell.angle_beta   90.00
_cell.angle_gamma   90.00
#
_symmetry.space_group_name_H-M   'P 1'
#
loop_
_entity.id
_entity.type
_entity.pdbx_description
1 polymer ?
#
loop_
_entity_poly.entity_id
_entity_poly.type
_entity_poly.pdbx_seq_one_letter_code
_entity_poly.pdbx_strand_id
1 'polypeptide(L)'
;RGPTLRIWEWASPAVIIGSFQSLRNEVDPEGAERHGVTVVRRISGGGAMFVEPGNTITYSLYVPGSLVEGLSFERSYAFLDDWVLGALADLGVEATYKPLNDIASPAGKIAGAAQKRLRGGAVLHHVTMAYDIDADKMTEVLRIGREKLSDKATTSANKSVDTVRYETGMS
;
A
#
# COMPACT_ATOMS: atom_id res chain seq x y z
N ARG A 1 2.61 1.91 26.00
CA ARG A 1 3.77 1.78 25.09
C ARG A 1 3.77 3.01 24.17
N GLY A 2 4.97 3.55 23.85
CA GLY A 2 5.12 4.68 22.94
C GLY A 2 4.89 4.32 21.48
N PRO A 3 4.91 5.32 20.57
CA PRO A 3 4.87 5.09 19.14
C PRO A 3 5.98 4.14 18.70
N THR A 4 5.69 3.27 17.75
CA THR A 4 6.65 2.28 17.25
C THR A 4 6.63 2.29 15.72
N LEU A 5 7.79 2.47 15.12
CA LEU A 5 8.03 2.26 13.69
C LEU A 5 8.62 0.87 13.49
N ARG A 6 8.06 0.12 12.56
CA ARG A 6 8.60 -1.15 12.07
C ARG A 6 8.77 -1.06 10.57
N ILE A 7 10.00 -1.25 10.08
CA ILE A 7 10.32 -1.45 8.66
C ILE A 7 10.58 -2.94 8.48
N TRP A 8 10.07 -3.52 7.39
CA TRP A 8 10.18 -4.96 7.16
C TRP A 8 10.05 -5.31 5.67
N GLU A 9 10.56 -6.48 5.32
CA GLU A 9 10.53 -7.01 3.96
C GLU A 9 9.63 -8.23 3.87
N TRP A 10 9.15 -8.50 2.66
CA TRP A 10 8.36 -9.68 2.35
C TRP A 10 9.29 -10.88 2.10
N ALA A 11 8.95 -12.04 2.66
CA ALA A 11 9.74 -13.25 2.48
C ALA A 11 9.39 -14.01 1.18
N SER A 12 8.24 -13.72 0.58
CA SER A 12 7.75 -14.35 -0.65
C SER A 12 6.78 -13.43 -1.38
N PRO A 13 6.55 -13.64 -2.70
CA PRO A 13 5.55 -12.90 -3.46
C PRO A 13 4.15 -13.10 -2.86
N ALA A 14 3.40 -12.01 -2.74
CA ALA A 14 2.05 -12.06 -2.21
C ALA A 14 1.14 -11.00 -2.81
N VAL A 15 -0.17 -11.30 -2.83
CA VAL A 15 -1.22 -10.29 -2.97
C VAL A 15 -1.87 -10.07 -1.61
N ILE A 16 -1.89 -8.83 -1.18
CA ILE A 16 -2.51 -8.43 0.08
C ILE A 16 -3.82 -7.72 -0.23
N ILE A 17 -4.95 -8.39 0.04
CA ILE A 17 -6.28 -7.81 -0.12
C ILE A 17 -6.75 -7.11 1.16
N GLY A 18 -7.52 -6.05 1.00
CA GLY A 18 -8.14 -5.33 2.10
C GLY A 18 -9.24 -6.15 2.79
N SER A 19 -9.57 -5.80 4.04
CA SER A 19 -10.54 -6.54 4.87
C SER A 19 -11.95 -6.66 4.24
N PHE A 20 -12.32 -5.72 3.38
CA PHE A 20 -13.65 -5.64 2.75
C PHE A 20 -13.64 -6.02 1.26
N GLN A 21 -12.53 -6.51 0.74
CA GLN A 21 -12.43 -6.88 -0.67
C GLN A 21 -12.90 -8.31 -0.94
N SER A 22 -13.45 -8.55 -2.13
CA SER A 22 -13.72 -9.90 -2.63
C SER A 22 -12.48 -10.46 -3.32
N LEU A 23 -12.02 -11.64 -2.92
CA LEU A 23 -10.92 -12.34 -3.57
C LEU A 23 -11.13 -12.46 -5.08
N ARG A 24 -12.34 -12.83 -5.50
CA ARG A 24 -12.70 -13.03 -6.91
C ARG A 24 -12.62 -11.76 -7.76
N ASN A 25 -12.83 -10.59 -7.13
CA ASN A 25 -12.76 -9.31 -7.83
C ASN A 25 -11.32 -8.80 -7.99
N GLU A 26 -10.43 -9.18 -7.08
CA GLU A 26 -9.11 -8.57 -6.97
C GLU A 26 -7.98 -9.43 -7.52
N VAL A 27 -8.14 -10.77 -7.51
CA VAL A 27 -7.05 -11.70 -7.83
C VAL A 27 -7.44 -12.58 -9.01
N ASP A 28 -6.50 -12.71 -9.94
CA ASP A 28 -6.55 -13.71 -10.99
C ASP A 28 -5.94 -15.02 -10.47
N PRO A 29 -6.73 -16.09 -10.32
CA PRO A 29 -6.25 -17.32 -9.69
C PRO A 29 -5.17 -18.02 -10.53
N GLU A 30 -5.29 -17.98 -11.86
CA GLU A 30 -4.31 -18.61 -12.76
C GLU A 30 -2.99 -17.84 -12.75
N GLY A 31 -3.06 -16.49 -12.75
CA GLY A 31 -1.88 -15.64 -12.61
C GLY A 31 -1.20 -15.84 -11.26
N ALA A 32 -1.96 -15.90 -10.17
CA ALA A 32 -1.41 -16.13 -8.84
C ALA A 32 -0.71 -17.50 -8.73
N GLU A 33 -1.30 -18.57 -9.29
CA GLU A 33 -0.70 -19.90 -9.32
C GLU A 33 0.56 -19.93 -10.18
N ARG A 34 0.52 -19.35 -11.39
CA ARG A 34 1.65 -19.29 -12.34
C ARG A 34 2.89 -18.64 -11.71
N HIS A 35 2.69 -17.58 -10.95
CA HIS A 35 3.77 -16.82 -10.33
C HIS A 35 4.06 -17.23 -8.88
N GLY A 36 3.44 -18.28 -8.35
CA GLY A 36 3.65 -18.75 -6.99
C GLY A 36 3.26 -17.73 -5.92
N VAL A 37 2.23 -16.93 -6.18
CA VAL A 37 1.83 -15.80 -5.33
C VAL A 37 0.82 -16.24 -4.27
N THR A 38 1.14 -15.99 -3.01
CA THR A 38 0.23 -16.23 -1.88
C THR A 38 -0.75 -15.07 -1.72
N VAL A 39 -2.02 -15.36 -1.45
CA VAL A 39 -3.02 -14.32 -1.16
C VAL A 39 -3.30 -14.23 0.33
N VAL A 40 -3.19 -13.02 0.87
CA VAL A 40 -3.39 -12.72 2.30
C VAL A 40 -4.40 -11.61 2.48
N ARG A 41 -5.30 -11.74 3.45
CA ARG A 41 -6.23 -10.69 3.84
C ARG A 41 -5.70 -9.93 5.06
N ARG A 42 -5.53 -8.60 4.92
CA ARG A 42 -5.13 -7.75 6.05
C ARG A 42 -6.34 -7.29 6.87
N ILE A 43 -6.08 -6.82 8.09
CA ILE A 43 -7.12 -6.32 9.02
C ILE A 43 -7.61 -4.91 8.70
N SER A 44 -6.87 -4.14 7.90
CA SER A 44 -7.24 -2.80 7.45
C SER A 44 -8.01 -2.83 6.12
N GLY A 45 -8.75 -1.78 5.83
CA GLY A 45 -9.44 -1.60 4.54
C GLY A 45 -8.50 -1.22 3.41
N GLY A 46 -9.06 -0.73 2.31
CA GLY A 46 -8.35 -0.28 1.12
C GLY A 46 -8.24 -1.34 0.02
N GLY A 47 -7.54 -0.99 -1.07
CA GLY A 47 -7.36 -1.83 -2.26
C GLY A 47 -6.36 -2.96 -2.10
N ALA A 48 -6.35 -3.86 -3.07
CA ALA A 48 -5.34 -4.92 -3.17
C ALA A 48 -3.99 -4.35 -3.59
N MET A 49 -2.92 -5.01 -3.17
CA MET A 49 -1.57 -4.71 -3.61
C MET A 49 -0.78 -5.98 -3.86
N PHE A 50 0.10 -5.92 -4.84
CA PHE A 50 1.08 -6.94 -5.14
C PHE A 50 2.41 -6.57 -4.49
N VAL A 51 3.09 -7.53 -3.90
CA VAL A 51 4.37 -7.36 -3.20
C VAL A 51 5.31 -8.50 -3.53
N GLU A 52 6.60 -8.19 -3.58
CA GLU A 52 7.68 -9.16 -3.78
C GLU A 52 8.87 -8.85 -2.88
N PRO A 53 9.67 -9.87 -2.51
CA PRO A 53 10.94 -9.66 -1.84
C PRO A 53 11.86 -8.71 -2.64
N GLY A 54 12.45 -7.73 -1.96
CA GLY A 54 13.35 -6.76 -2.58
C GLY A 54 12.71 -5.69 -3.47
N ASN A 55 11.46 -5.88 -3.91
CA ASN A 55 10.77 -4.98 -4.84
C ASN A 55 9.80 -4.00 -4.17
N THR A 56 9.58 -4.15 -2.87
CA THR A 56 8.70 -3.28 -2.09
C THR A 56 9.30 -2.94 -0.74
N ILE A 57 9.17 -1.69 -0.35
CA ILE A 57 9.51 -1.21 0.99
C ILE A 57 8.21 -1.10 1.78
N THR A 58 8.15 -1.80 2.91
CA THR A 58 6.96 -1.76 3.77
C THR A 58 7.30 -1.29 5.18
N TYR A 59 6.49 -0.38 5.69
CA TYR A 59 6.60 0.03 7.09
C TYR A 59 5.24 0.05 7.78
N SER A 60 5.27 -0.04 9.11
CA SER A 60 4.10 0.05 9.97
C SER A 60 4.38 0.99 11.14
N LEU A 61 3.47 1.92 11.36
CA LEU A 61 3.44 2.79 12.53
C LEU A 61 2.34 2.30 13.48
N TYR A 62 2.74 2.04 14.72
CA TYR A 62 1.82 1.76 15.83
C TYR A 62 1.83 2.97 16.74
N VAL A 63 0.74 3.73 16.76
CA VAL A 63 0.69 4.98 17.52
C VAL A 63 -0.52 5.02 18.45
N PRO A 64 -0.42 5.73 19.59
CA PRO A 64 -1.59 6.01 20.43
C PRO A 64 -2.57 6.90 19.65
N GLY A 65 -3.88 6.70 19.85
CA GLY A 65 -4.92 7.49 19.18
C GLY A 65 -4.83 8.98 19.44
N SER A 66 -4.27 9.37 20.59
CA SER A 66 -4.04 10.78 20.93
C SER A 66 -3.12 11.51 19.95
N LEU A 67 -2.25 10.80 19.24
CA LEU A 67 -1.38 11.41 18.21
C LEU A 67 -2.18 11.95 17.01
N VAL A 68 -3.31 11.34 16.72
CA VAL A 68 -4.19 11.70 15.59
C VAL A 68 -5.58 12.15 16.06
N GLU A 69 -5.69 12.53 17.33
CA GLU A 69 -6.93 13.01 17.91
C GLU A 69 -7.38 14.30 17.22
N GLY A 70 -8.67 14.40 16.94
CA GLY A 70 -9.25 15.54 16.22
C GLY A 70 -8.97 15.56 14.70
N LEU A 71 -8.14 14.65 14.18
CA LEU A 71 -7.91 14.55 12.74
C LEU A 71 -8.96 13.64 12.07
N SER A 72 -9.43 14.08 10.89
CA SER A 72 -10.16 13.21 9.99
C SER A 72 -9.28 12.03 9.54
N PHE A 73 -9.88 10.99 8.94
CA PHE A 73 -9.09 9.89 8.36
C PHE A 73 -8.06 10.40 7.35
N GLU A 74 -8.47 11.22 6.42
CA GLU A 74 -7.59 11.81 5.39
C GLU A 74 -6.43 12.60 6.01
N ARG A 75 -6.73 13.49 6.95
CA ARG A 75 -5.69 14.28 7.64
C ARG A 75 -4.74 13.41 8.46
N SER A 76 -5.24 12.33 9.04
CA SER A 76 -4.37 11.39 9.78
C SER A 76 -3.44 10.60 8.85
N TYR A 77 -3.84 10.28 7.63
CA TYR A 77 -2.95 9.71 6.62
C TYR A 77 -1.84 10.70 6.27
N ALA A 78 -2.19 11.90 5.85
CA ALA A 78 -1.22 12.94 5.50
C ALA A 78 -0.22 13.20 6.63
N PHE A 79 -0.71 13.32 7.87
CA PHE A 79 0.14 13.54 9.05
C PHE A 79 1.11 12.38 9.32
N LEU A 80 0.65 11.13 9.20
CA LEU A 80 1.47 9.96 9.48
C LEU A 80 2.44 9.61 8.33
N ASP A 81 2.23 10.15 7.14
CA ASP A 81 3.10 9.97 5.97
C ASP A 81 4.06 11.15 5.71
N ASP A 82 3.92 12.26 6.44
CA ASP A 82 4.71 13.48 6.22
C ASP A 82 6.22 13.25 6.32
N TRP A 83 6.66 12.46 7.28
CA TRP A 83 8.08 12.12 7.45
C TRP A 83 8.67 11.36 6.26
N VAL A 84 7.85 10.54 5.58
CA VAL A 84 8.28 9.79 4.40
C VAL A 84 8.39 10.71 3.18
N LEU A 85 7.51 11.70 3.06
CA LEU A 85 7.65 12.74 2.02
C LEU A 85 8.96 13.50 2.19
N GLY A 86 9.34 13.83 3.42
CA GLY A 86 10.65 14.42 3.71
C GLY A 86 11.81 13.50 3.30
N ALA A 87 11.77 12.22 3.66
CA ALA A 87 12.79 11.26 3.28
C ALA A 87 12.90 11.06 1.75
N LEU A 88 11.79 11.05 1.03
CA LEU A 88 11.77 11.00 -0.44
C LEU A 88 12.37 12.25 -1.05
N ALA A 89 12.07 13.42 -0.51
CA ALA A 89 12.67 14.69 -0.95
C ALA A 89 14.19 14.71 -0.74
N ASP A 90 14.70 14.20 0.37
CA ASP A 90 16.14 14.05 0.63
C ASP A 90 16.84 13.14 -0.39
N LEU A 91 16.11 12.19 -0.98
CA LEU A 91 16.58 11.32 -2.06
C LEU A 91 16.40 11.93 -3.46
N GLY A 92 15.86 13.15 -3.55
CA GLY A 92 15.60 13.84 -4.82
C GLY A 92 14.32 13.40 -5.52
N VAL A 93 13.44 12.65 -4.85
CA VAL A 93 12.15 12.22 -5.40
C VAL A 93 11.09 13.30 -5.17
N GLU A 94 10.53 13.84 -6.25
CA GLU A 94 9.41 14.77 -6.18
C GLU A 94 8.11 14.03 -5.90
N ALA A 95 7.79 13.88 -4.62
CA ALA A 95 6.59 13.16 -4.17
C ALA A 95 5.64 14.05 -3.38
N THR A 96 4.35 13.81 -3.53
CA THR A 96 3.28 14.51 -2.82
C THR A 96 2.25 13.54 -2.29
N TYR A 97 1.61 13.91 -1.18
CA TYR A 97 0.43 13.20 -0.69
C TYR A 97 -0.75 13.42 -1.64
N LYS A 98 -1.43 12.34 -1.98
CA LYS A 98 -2.68 12.35 -2.74
C LYS A 98 -3.81 11.72 -1.92
N PRO A 99 -4.89 12.44 -1.68
CA PRO A 99 -6.06 11.87 -1.03
C PRO A 99 -6.60 10.62 -1.77
N LEU A 100 -7.05 9.62 -1.06
CA LEU A 100 -7.20 9.56 0.41
C LEU A 100 -5.92 9.08 1.12
N ASN A 101 -5.06 8.27 0.52
CA ASN A 101 -4.08 7.42 1.17
C ASN A 101 -2.87 7.08 0.27
N ASP A 102 -2.59 7.90 -0.72
CA ASP A 102 -1.49 7.65 -1.66
C ASP A 102 -0.36 8.67 -1.50
N ILE A 103 0.84 8.24 -1.84
CA ILE A 103 1.99 9.08 -2.14
C ILE A 103 2.29 8.89 -3.63
N ALA A 104 2.43 9.99 -4.37
CA ALA A 104 2.64 9.94 -5.81
C ALA A 104 3.66 10.98 -6.27
N SER A 105 4.43 10.62 -7.31
CA SER A 105 5.22 11.51 -8.14
C SER A 105 4.39 12.05 -9.32
N PRO A 106 4.94 12.94 -10.16
CA PRO A 106 4.32 13.30 -11.42
C PRO A 106 4.09 12.11 -12.37
N ALA A 107 4.91 11.05 -12.30
CA ALA A 107 4.82 9.87 -13.16
C ALA A 107 3.75 8.87 -12.68
N GLY A 108 3.45 8.83 -11.38
CA GLY A 108 2.45 7.90 -10.87
C GLY A 108 2.47 7.70 -9.36
N LYS A 109 1.74 6.69 -8.90
CA LYS A 109 1.67 6.32 -7.50
C LYS A 109 2.96 5.61 -7.07
N ILE A 110 3.63 6.14 -6.06
CA ILE A 110 4.81 5.52 -5.43
C ILE A 110 4.39 4.61 -4.26
N ALA A 111 3.47 5.06 -3.40
CA ALA A 111 3.08 4.31 -2.22
C ALA A 111 1.59 4.40 -1.93
N GLY A 112 1.09 3.41 -1.20
CA GLY A 112 -0.26 3.38 -0.69
C GLY A 112 -0.31 3.00 0.77
N ALA A 113 -1.09 3.74 1.54
CA ALA A 113 -1.30 3.53 2.96
C ALA A 113 -2.63 2.82 3.25
N ALA A 114 -2.67 2.15 4.38
CA ALA A 114 -3.91 1.68 4.98
C ALA A 114 -3.86 1.88 6.49
N GLN A 115 -5.01 2.18 7.10
CA GLN A 115 -5.08 2.50 8.52
C GLN A 115 -6.18 1.68 9.21
N LYS A 116 -5.93 1.29 10.45
CA LYS A 116 -6.90 0.66 11.32
C LYS A 116 -6.88 1.32 12.70
N ARG A 117 -8.00 1.89 13.11
CA ARG A 117 -8.21 2.33 14.49
C ARG A 117 -8.74 1.16 15.31
N LEU A 118 -8.06 0.84 16.39
CA LEU A 118 -8.37 -0.29 17.25
C LEU A 118 -9.25 0.14 18.43
N ARG A 119 -10.02 -0.81 19.00
CA ARG A 119 -10.93 -0.52 20.10
C ARG A 119 -10.23 0.10 21.33
N GLY A 120 -8.96 -0.22 21.56
CA GLY A 120 -8.15 0.35 22.65
C GLY A 120 -7.56 1.73 22.36
N GLY A 121 -8.03 2.43 21.31
CA GLY A 121 -7.56 3.77 20.95
C GLY A 121 -6.23 3.80 20.19
N ALA A 122 -5.54 2.67 20.02
CA ALA A 122 -4.34 2.61 19.20
C ALA A 122 -4.67 2.67 17.71
N VAL A 123 -3.74 3.20 16.93
CA VAL A 123 -3.82 3.27 15.48
C VAL A 123 -2.67 2.47 14.86
N LEU A 124 -3.03 1.55 13.98
CA LEU A 124 -2.11 0.92 13.04
C LEU A 124 -2.20 1.70 11.72
N HIS A 125 -1.08 2.23 11.28
CA HIS A 125 -0.90 2.83 9.96
C HIS A 125 0.23 2.09 9.25
N HIS A 126 -0.03 1.53 8.08
CA HIS A 126 0.97 0.80 7.32
C HIS A 126 0.98 1.22 5.86
N VAL A 127 2.14 1.23 5.28
CA VAL A 127 2.41 1.71 3.93
C VAL A 127 3.25 0.69 3.20
N THR A 128 2.92 0.49 1.93
CA THR A 128 3.78 -0.23 1.00
C THR A 128 4.17 0.71 -0.14
N MET A 129 5.47 0.82 -0.36
CA MET A 129 6.09 1.64 -1.38
C MET A 129 6.65 0.74 -2.48
N ALA A 130 6.37 1.10 -3.72
CA ALA A 130 6.93 0.44 -4.90
C ALA A 130 8.40 0.85 -5.05
N TYR A 131 9.33 -0.09 -4.83
CA TYR A 131 10.75 0.15 -5.08
C TYR A 131 11.12 -0.22 -6.51
N ASP A 132 10.82 -1.45 -6.93
CA ASP A 132 11.12 -1.98 -8.28
C ASP A 132 10.09 -3.06 -8.67
N ILE A 133 8.81 -2.70 -8.64
CA ILE A 133 7.72 -3.66 -8.92
C ILE A 133 7.70 -4.05 -10.40
N ASP A 134 7.58 -5.36 -10.64
CA ASP A 134 7.28 -5.92 -11.96
C ASP A 134 5.80 -5.63 -12.31
N ALA A 135 5.58 -4.60 -13.14
CA ALA A 135 4.25 -4.15 -13.51
C ALA A 135 3.50 -5.18 -14.38
N ASP A 136 4.21 -5.95 -15.22
CA ASP A 136 3.59 -6.96 -16.07
C ASP A 136 3.06 -8.12 -15.21
N LYS A 137 3.89 -8.64 -14.31
CA LYS A 137 3.48 -9.65 -13.34
C LYS A 137 2.33 -9.17 -12.46
N MET A 138 2.38 -7.93 -11.98
CA MET A 138 1.31 -7.33 -11.19
C MET A 138 -0.03 -7.36 -11.94
N THR A 139 -0.06 -7.03 -13.23
CA THR A 139 -1.29 -7.02 -14.04
C THR A 139 -1.79 -8.43 -14.40
N GLU A 140 -0.91 -9.44 -14.42
CA GLU A 140 -1.32 -10.83 -14.56
C GLU A 140 -1.99 -11.38 -13.29
N VAL A 141 -1.53 -10.94 -12.12
CA VAL A 141 -2.01 -11.43 -10.82
C VAL A 141 -3.20 -10.65 -10.28
N LEU A 142 -3.23 -9.32 -10.49
CA LEU A 142 -4.33 -8.47 -10.06
C LEU A 142 -5.35 -8.23 -11.17
N ARG A 143 -6.63 -8.29 -10.82
CA ARG A 143 -7.76 -8.02 -11.75
C ARG A 143 -8.11 -6.52 -11.83
N ILE A 144 -7.14 -5.63 -11.66
CA ILE A 144 -7.37 -4.17 -11.70
C ILE A 144 -7.94 -3.75 -13.06
N GLY A 145 -9.04 -3.01 -13.03
CA GLY A 145 -9.71 -2.53 -14.25
C GLY A 145 -10.51 -3.57 -15.03
N ARG A 146 -10.55 -4.83 -14.59
CA ARG A 146 -11.39 -5.88 -15.18
C ARG A 146 -12.82 -5.84 -14.63
N GLU A 147 -13.77 -6.49 -15.32
CA GLU A 147 -15.16 -6.61 -14.88
C GLU A 147 -15.27 -7.24 -13.50
N LYS A 148 -16.14 -6.70 -12.67
CA LYS A 148 -16.43 -7.23 -11.32
C LYS A 148 -17.20 -8.54 -11.43
N LEU A 149 -16.75 -9.53 -10.68
CA LEU A 149 -17.43 -10.82 -10.54
C LEU A 149 -18.41 -10.85 -9.34
N SER A 150 -18.45 -9.79 -8.54
CA SER A 150 -19.32 -9.64 -7.37
C SER A 150 -19.55 -8.17 -7.03
N ASP A 151 -20.80 -7.77 -6.82
CA ASP A 151 -21.18 -6.37 -6.54
C ASP A 151 -21.02 -5.96 -5.06
N LYS A 152 -20.62 -6.87 -4.18
CA LYS A 152 -20.67 -6.68 -2.73
C LYS A 152 -19.34 -6.38 -2.06
N ALA A 153 -18.37 -5.73 -2.74
CA ALA A 153 -17.07 -5.49 -2.13
C ALA A 153 -16.39 -4.20 -2.64
N THR A 154 -15.53 -3.62 -1.81
CA THR A 154 -14.61 -2.57 -2.22
C THR A 154 -13.65 -3.11 -3.29
N THR A 155 -13.46 -2.37 -4.38
CA THR A 155 -12.53 -2.72 -5.46
C THR A 155 -11.31 -1.80 -5.45
N SER A 156 -10.21 -2.29 -5.98
CA SER A 156 -9.00 -1.50 -6.22
C SER A 156 -9.23 -0.49 -7.34
N ALA A 157 -8.68 0.71 -7.17
CA ALA A 157 -8.66 1.72 -8.23
C ALA A 157 -7.55 1.40 -9.23
N ASN A 158 -7.82 1.65 -10.52
CA ASN A 158 -6.79 1.59 -11.56
C ASN A 158 -5.92 2.84 -11.47
N LYS A 159 -4.62 2.66 -11.17
CA LYS A 159 -3.64 3.75 -11.03
C LYS A 159 -2.33 3.34 -11.69
N SER A 160 -1.68 4.28 -12.35
CA SER A 160 -0.29 4.11 -12.79
C SER A 160 0.60 3.97 -11.56
N VAL A 161 1.54 3.05 -11.60
CA VAL A 161 2.53 2.85 -10.54
C VAL A 161 3.87 3.37 -11.04
N ASP A 162 4.51 4.18 -10.18
CA ASP A 162 5.88 4.63 -10.32
C ASP A 162 6.75 3.98 -9.26
N THR A 163 8.05 3.90 -9.46
CA THR A 163 8.95 3.22 -8.54
C THR A 163 10.05 4.15 -8.04
N VAL A 164 10.45 3.97 -6.78
CA VAL A 164 11.54 4.74 -6.17
C VAL A 164 12.85 4.52 -6.92
N ARG A 165 13.09 3.30 -7.40
CA ARG A 165 14.28 2.98 -8.20
C ARG A 165 14.34 3.76 -9.51
N TYR A 166 13.22 3.90 -10.20
CA TYR A 166 13.16 4.68 -11.43
C TYR A 166 13.45 6.17 -11.17
N GLU A 167 12.84 6.73 -10.13
CA GLU A 167 13.00 8.15 -9.77
C GLU A 167 14.41 8.48 -9.27
N THR A 168 15.05 7.60 -8.52
CA THR A 168 16.35 7.85 -7.90
C THR A 168 17.53 7.33 -8.72
N GLY A 169 17.32 6.35 -9.59
CA GLY A 169 18.40 5.60 -10.25
C GLY A 169 19.28 4.79 -9.29
N MET A 170 18.88 4.64 -8.03
CA MET A 170 19.62 3.87 -7.02
C MET A 170 19.38 2.38 -7.19
N SER A 171 20.43 1.59 -6.96
CA SER A 171 20.39 0.10 -6.97
C SER A 171 20.41 -0.47 -5.56
#